data_ef795d75b48c5cee2fff5f15f8f94392
#
_entry.id   ef795d75b48c5cee2fff5f15f8f94392
#
_cell.length_a   1.000
_cell.length_b   1.000
_cell.length_c   1.000
_cell.angle_alpha   90.00
_cell.angle_beta   90.00
_cell.angle_gamma   90.00
#
_symmetry.space_group_name_H-M   'P 1'
#
loop_
_entity.id
_entity.type
_entity.pdbx_description
1 polymer ?
#
loop_
_entity_poly.entity_id
_entity_poly.type
_entity_poly.pdbx_seq_one_letter_code
_entity_poly.pdbx_strand_id
1 'polypeptide(L)'
;MRHGWLIGVALLAFLDTEAQFKLYEQGLDAYQKKNYTQSVALLNNYLDSQLRDKSLDVDVHYYLALSYFKAESHTSAVREFDEALQLGHKNAGNIHWFMAKSYTHLNALTDGVKEYSMALETITDQPNKSKLLYERALLRDKMGERSAALDDIRLASSGDPSNHHIMKTLNAWQGQVIATHKQEEKKPAVTEGRSLSKNEKSNPKPISPSSDNTGSALVKSEQAPALVPPVTPAKSVENPIAEMFKNEKRYALVIGNSKYKHVSPLVNSENDANDMAAELKRSNFEVIKLINGDYYQMRDAFKSFNEKLANGPKDQTVGLFYYAGHGIQNEGENYLVPVEANIQFEDDIPRTCMPVQRIVMANMERSNSRMNILILDACRNNPFPSGFRSTDAGLAEIKRAKGSFIAYATAPGYVASDGDGRNGLYTQELLTAMKKPGLTIEQVFKEVRKNVLKLSGDKQSTWDSSNIIGDFYFKF
;
A
#
# COMPACT_ATOMS: atom_id res chain seq x y z
N MET A 1 -27.44 -10.61 -48.27
CA MET A 1 -26.02 -11.06 -48.17
C MET A 1 -25.07 -10.04 -47.50
N ARG A 2 -25.40 -8.76 -47.32
CA ARG A 2 -24.50 -7.76 -46.65
C ARG A 2 -24.52 -7.79 -45.13
N HIS A 3 -25.57 -8.29 -44.48
CA HIS A 3 -25.68 -8.31 -43.03
C HIS A 3 -24.91 -9.47 -42.34
N GLY A 4 -24.69 -10.58 -43.03
CA GLY A 4 -23.93 -11.72 -42.47
C GLY A 4 -22.41 -11.48 -42.39
N TRP A 5 -21.88 -10.63 -43.27
CA TRP A 5 -20.46 -10.26 -43.30
C TRP A 5 -20.05 -9.35 -42.13
N LEU A 6 -20.91 -8.39 -41.78
CA LEU A 6 -20.69 -7.47 -40.66
C LEU A 6 -20.73 -8.18 -39.29
N ILE A 7 -21.59 -9.19 -39.12
CA ILE A 7 -21.69 -9.98 -37.90
C ILE A 7 -20.47 -10.90 -37.76
N GLY A 8 -19.98 -11.48 -38.89
CA GLY A 8 -18.78 -12.32 -38.86
C GLY A 8 -17.49 -11.53 -38.53
N VAL A 9 -17.35 -10.32 -39.07
CA VAL A 9 -16.20 -9.45 -38.78
C VAL A 9 -16.24 -8.93 -37.34
N ALA A 10 -17.41 -8.58 -36.80
CA ALA A 10 -17.55 -8.17 -35.42
C ALA A 10 -17.28 -9.32 -34.43
N LEU A 11 -17.67 -10.55 -34.78
CA LEU A 11 -17.42 -11.74 -33.94
C LEU A 11 -15.93 -12.11 -33.93
N LEU A 12 -15.25 -12.02 -35.09
CA LEU A 12 -13.81 -12.23 -35.19
C LEU A 12 -13.01 -11.17 -34.41
N ALA A 13 -13.39 -9.90 -34.50
CA ALA A 13 -12.75 -8.83 -33.75
C ALA A 13 -12.96 -8.99 -32.23
N PHE A 14 -14.11 -9.51 -31.79
CA PHE A 14 -14.41 -9.77 -30.38
C PHE A 14 -13.58 -10.95 -29.84
N LEU A 15 -13.45 -12.03 -30.61
CA LEU A 15 -12.61 -13.18 -30.25
C LEU A 15 -11.12 -12.82 -30.20
N ASP A 16 -10.67 -11.92 -31.07
CA ASP A 16 -9.28 -11.44 -31.07
C ASP A 16 -8.97 -10.54 -29.88
N THR A 17 -9.89 -9.66 -29.45
CA THR A 17 -9.70 -8.83 -28.24
C THR A 17 -9.69 -9.67 -26.96
N GLU A 18 -10.52 -10.71 -26.86
CA GLU A 18 -10.52 -11.64 -25.74
C GLU A 18 -9.21 -12.44 -25.68
N ALA A 19 -8.69 -12.86 -26.83
CA ALA A 19 -7.38 -13.52 -26.92
C ALA A 19 -6.22 -12.60 -26.47
N GLN A 20 -6.29 -11.30 -26.81
CA GLN A 20 -5.28 -10.32 -26.40
C GLN A 20 -5.34 -10.04 -24.89
N PHE A 21 -6.52 -9.88 -24.33
CA PHE A 21 -6.69 -9.71 -22.88
C PHE A 21 -6.14 -10.92 -22.10
N LYS A 22 -6.32 -12.12 -22.64
CA LYS A 22 -5.74 -13.34 -22.07
C LYS A 22 -4.20 -13.34 -22.08
N LEU A 23 -3.56 -12.77 -23.09
CA LEU A 23 -2.09 -12.61 -23.11
C LEU A 23 -1.62 -11.68 -21.97
N TYR A 24 -2.33 -10.58 -21.73
CA TYR A 24 -2.07 -9.69 -20.61
C TYR A 24 -2.18 -10.42 -19.27
N GLU A 25 -3.30 -11.12 -19.00
CA GLU A 25 -3.49 -11.87 -17.77
C GLU A 25 -2.43 -12.96 -17.57
N GLN A 26 -2.11 -13.71 -18.64
CA GLN A 26 -1.07 -14.73 -18.59
C GLN A 26 0.32 -14.12 -18.34
N GLY A 27 0.59 -12.93 -18.87
CA GLY A 27 1.82 -12.18 -18.62
C GLY A 27 1.96 -11.77 -17.16
N LEU A 28 0.88 -11.30 -16.55
CA LEU A 28 0.83 -10.98 -15.12
C LEU A 28 0.97 -12.24 -14.25
N ASP A 29 0.28 -13.31 -14.58
CA ASP A 29 0.37 -14.59 -13.86
C ASP A 29 1.80 -15.15 -13.91
N ALA A 30 2.45 -15.07 -15.08
CA ALA A 30 3.85 -15.46 -15.23
C ALA A 30 4.79 -14.61 -14.35
N TYR A 31 4.57 -13.28 -14.29
CA TYR A 31 5.31 -12.40 -13.39
C TYR A 31 5.14 -12.82 -11.92
N GLN A 32 3.91 -13.08 -11.49
CA GLN A 32 3.59 -13.51 -10.12
C GLN A 32 4.25 -14.85 -9.76
N LYS A 33 4.26 -15.79 -10.71
CA LYS A 33 4.95 -17.08 -10.59
C LYS A 33 6.47 -16.96 -10.69
N LYS A 34 7.00 -15.74 -10.77
CA LYS A 34 8.44 -15.44 -10.93
C LYS A 34 9.05 -16.02 -12.23
N ASN A 35 8.22 -16.34 -13.20
CA ASN A 35 8.66 -16.72 -14.53
C ASN A 35 8.80 -15.46 -15.41
N TYR A 36 9.83 -14.68 -15.11
CA TYR A 36 9.99 -13.35 -15.71
C TYR A 36 10.23 -13.40 -17.21
N THR A 37 10.93 -14.40 -17.70
CA THR A 37 11.16 -14.61 -19.14
C THR A 37 9.84 -14.85 -19.89
N GLN A 38 8.96 -15.67 -19.34
CA GLN A 38 7.64 -15.91 -19.93
C GLN A 38 6.76 -14.66 -19.83
N SER A 39 6.80 -13.95 -18.70
CA SER A 39 6.09 -12.68 -18.54
C SER A 39 6.50 -11.67 -19.62
N VAL A 40 7.81 -11.50 -19.85
CA VAL A 40 8.34 -10.63 -20.90
C VAL A 40 7.81 -11.04 -22.28
N ALA A 41 7.83 -12.32 -22.62
CA ALA A 41 7.36 -12.79 -23.91
C ALA A 41 5.85 -12.52 -24.11
N LEU A 42 5.02 -12.82 -23.11
CA LEU A 42 3.57 -12.64 -23.19
C LEU A 42 3.16 -11.16 -23.24
N LEU A 43 3.79 -10.31 -22.43
CA LEU A 43 3.49 -8.87 -22.41
C LEU A 43 3.98 -8.16 -23.69
N ASN A 44 5.12 -8.56 -24.25
CA ASN A 44 5.54 -8.07 -25.57
C ASN A 44 4.57 -8.50 -26.68
N ASN A 45 4.14 -9.77 -26.70
CA ASN A 45 3.13 -10.24 -27.65
C ASN A 45 1.81 -9.45 -27.56
N TYR A 46 1.43 -9.06 -26.33
CA TYR A 46 0.29 -8.16 -26.13
C TYR A 46 0.52 -6.80 -26.79
N LEU A 47 1.67 -6.17 -26.55
CA LEU A 47 2.01 -4.84 -27.11
C LEU A 47 2.13 -4.86 -28.65
N ASP A 48 2.57 -5.97 -29.24
CA ASP A 48 2.70 -6.14 -30.67
C ASP A 48 1.34 -6.24 -31.39
N SER A 49 0.27 -6.52 -30.65
CA SER A 49 -1.06 -6.66 -31.24
C SER A 49 -1.70 -5.32 -31.57
N GLN A 50 -2.20 -5.19 -32.80
CA GLN A 50 -2.97 -4.04 -33.28
C GLN A 50 -4.37 -3.94 -32.60
N LEU A 51 -4.86 -5.07 -32.08
CA LEU A 51 -6.20 -5.21 -31.52
C LEU A 51 -6.21 -5.16 -29.98
N ARG A 52 -5.06 -4.85 -29.35
CA ARG A 52 -4.96 -4.74 -27.90
C ARG A 52 -5.77 -3.56 -27.34
N ASP A 53 -6.19 -3.67 -26.11
CA ASP A 53 -6.75 -2.55 -25.37
C ASP A 53 -5.65 -1.60 -24.90
N LYS A 54 -5.49 -0.49 -25.60
CA LYS A 54 -4.45 0.52 -25.29
C LYS A 54 -4.60 1.16 -23.91
N SER A 55 -5.75 1.02 -23.26
CA SER A 55 -5.92 1.52 -21.90
C SER A 55 -5.10 0.72 -20.88
N LEU A 56 -4.69 -0.50 -21.22
CA LEU A 56 -3.84 -1.35 -20.42
C LEU A 56 -2.35 -1.15 -20.69
N ASP A 57 -1.97 -0.44 -21.76
CA ASP A 57 -0.57 -0.25 -22.14
C ASP A 57 0.27 0.29 -20.96
N VAL A 58 -0.28 1.20 -20.18
CA VAL A 58 0.40 1.77 -19.01
C VAL A 58 0.79 0.72 -17.97
N ASP A 59 -0.10 -0.22 -17.67
CA ASP A 59 0.16 -1.31 -16.72
C ASP A 59 1.05 -2.38 -17.36
N VAL A 60 0.88 -2.64 -18.66
CA VAL A 60 1.72 -3.59 -19.41
C VAL A 60 3.18 -3.14 -19.39
N HIS A 61 3.49 -1.88 -19.72
CA HIS A 61 4.85 -1.35 -19.65
C HIS A 61 5.42 -1.43 -18.25
N TYR A 62 4.62 -1.15 -17.22
CA TYR A 62 5.05 -1.27 -15.83
C TYR A 62 5.43 -2.71 -15.44
N TYR A 63 4.59 -3.70 -15.74
CA TYR A 63 4.89 -5.10 -15.40
C TYR A 63 5.97 -5.71 -16.29
N LEU A 64 6.07 -5.26 -17.53
CA LEU A 64 7.16 -5.61 -18.44
C LEU A 64 8.50 -5.09 -17.91
N ALA A 65 8.52 -3.85 -17.45
CA ALA A 65 9.69 -3.24 -16.79
C ALA A 65 10.11 -4.00 -15.53
N LEU A 66 9.14 -4.33 -14.67
CA LEU A 66 9.41 -5.15 -13.48
C LEU A 66 9.94 -6.55 -13.84
N SER A 67 9.42 -7.15 -14.89
CA SER A 67 9.87 -8.47 -15.38
C SER A 67 11.31 -8.40 -15.89
N TYR A 68 11.64 -7.38 -16.69
CA TYR A 68 13.01 -7.11 -17.13
C TYR A 68 13.95 -6.84 -15.96
N PHE A 69 13.51 -6.03 -14.98
CA PHE A 69 14.30 -5.76 -13.78
C PHE A 69 14.63 -7.05 -13.00
N LYS A 70 13.63 -7.93 -12.82
CA LYS A 70 13.81 -9.21 -12.13
C LYS A 70 14.60 -10.24 -12.93
N ALA A 71 14.62 -10.11 -14.25
CA ALA A 71 15.46 -10.89 -15.15
C ALA A 71 16.86 -10.25 -15.37
N GLU A 72 17.22 -9.25 -14.55
CA GLU A 72 18.49 -8.53 -14.60
C GLU A 72 18.79 -7.80 -15.93
N SER A 73 17.76 -7.62 -16.77
CA SER A 73 17.84 -6.88 -18.04
C SER A 73 17.60 -5.39 -17.80
N HIS A 74 18.52 -4.75 -17.07
CA HIS A 74 18.32 -3.39 -16.53
C HIS A 74 18.11 -2.31 -17.58
N THR A 75 18.76 -2.39 -18.76
CA THR A 75 18.55 -1.44 -19.85
C THR A 75 17.11 -1.49 -20.39
N SER A 76 16.58 -2.71 -20.58
CA SER A 76 15.18 -2.88 -21.02
C SER A 76 14.21 -2.45 -19.93
N ALA A 77 14.52 -2.75 -18.65
CA ALA A 77 13.70 -2.30 -17.53
C ALA A 77 13.57 -0.77 -17.49
N VAL A 78 14.67 -0.02 -17.65
CA VAL A 78 14.63 1.45 -17.67
C VAL A 78 13.76 1.97 -18.80
N ARG A 79 13.89 1.41 -20.00
CA ARG A 79 13.07 1.82 -21.15
C ARG A 79 11.58 1.64 -20.91
N GLU A 80 11.19 0.47 -20.43
CA GLU A 80 9.77 0.17 -20.18
C GLU A 80 9.22 0.96 -18.99
N PHE A 81 10.04 1.25 -17.97
CA PHE A 81 9.66 2.16 -16.90
C PHE A 81 9.44 3.59 -17.38
N ASP A 82 10.28 4.07 -18.30
CA ASP A 82 10.11 5.39 -18.91
C ASP A 82 8.80 5.48 -19.70
N GLU A 83 8.48 4.47 -20.49
CA GLU A 83 7.20 4.38 -21.21
C GLU A 83 6.01 4.40 -20.22
N ALA A 84 6.06 3.64 -19.13
CA ALA A 84 5.02 3.65 -18.11
C ALA A 84 4.85 5.04 -17.46
N LEU A 85 5.94 5.79 -17.21
CA LEU A 85 5.90 7.17 -16.71
C LEU A 85 5.26 8.12 -17.75
N GLN A 86 5.65 8.03 -19.02
CA GLN A 86 5.09 8.86 -20.09
C GLN A 86 3.59 8.63 -20.26
N LEU A 87 3.13 7.40 -20.07
CA LEU A 87 1.72 7.03 -20.09
C LEU A 87 0.98 7.39 -18.77
N GLY A 88 1.67 7.97 -17.80
CA GLY A 88 1.08 8.46 -16.56
C GLY A 88 0.79 7.39 -15.52
N HIS A 89 1.62 6.36 -15.41
CA HIS A 89 1.43 5.32 -14.40
C HIS A 89 1.43 5.88 -12.96
N LYS A 90 0.40 5.49 -12.19
CA LYS A 90 0.13 6.01 -10.83
C LYS A 90 1.25 5.82 -9.81
N ASN A 91 2.11 4.81 -10.00
CA ASN A 91 3.20 4.47 -9.08
C ASN A 91 4.54 5.12 -9.47
N ALA A 92 4.54 6.38 -9.91
CA ALA A 92 5.73 7.08 -10.38
C ALA A 92 6.92 6.99 -9.40
N GLY A 93 6.66 7.15 -8.10
CA GLY A 93 7.71 7.02 -7.07
C GLY A 93 8.41 5.67 -7.05
N ASN A 94 7.65 4.58 -7.14
CA ASN A 94 8.21 3.23 -7.22
C ASN A 94 8.95 3.01 -8.55
N ILE A 95 8.44 3.56 -9.65
CA ILE A 95 9.11 3.47 -10.94
C ILE A 95 10.49 4.14 -10.86
N HIS A 96 10.57 5.38 -10.39
CA HIS A 96 11.84 6.07 -10.18
C HIS A 96 12.79 5.28 -9.26
N TRP A 97 12.27 4.64 -8.23
CA TRP A 97 13.08 3.79 -7.37
C TRP A 97 13.68 2.57 -8.10
N PHE A 98 12.89 1.85 -8.92
CA PHE A 98 13.39 0.74 -9.71
C PHE A 98 14.33 1.18 -10.84
N MET A 99 14.08 2.35 -11.45
CA MET A 99 15.00 2.96 -12.42
C MET A 99 16.34 3.28 -11.76
N ALA A 100 16.33 3.90 -10.56
CA ALA A 100 17.54 4.18 -9.79
C ALA A 100 18.37 2.92 -9.52
N LYS A 101 17.72 1.83 -9.14
CA LYS A 101 18.37 0.51 -8.96
C LYS A 101 18.93 -0.02 -10.27
N SER A 102 18.17 0.07 -11.35
CA SER A 102 18.64 -0.36 -12.67
C SER A 102 19.86 0.42 -13.11
N TYR A 103 19.86 1.74 -12.95
CA TYR A 103 21.04 2.59 -13.24
C TYR A 103 22.24 2.27 -12.34
N THR A 104 21.98 1.91 -11.08
CA THR A 104 23.06 1.44 -10.18
C THR A 104 23.73 0.17 -10.70
N HIS A 105 22.94 -0.81 -11.18
CA HIS A 105 23.46 -2.03 -11.80
C HIS A 105 24.19 -1.76 -13.12
N LEU A 106 23.70 -0.80 -13.91
CA LEU A 106 24.35 -0.35 -15.15
C LEU A 106 25.60 0.51 -14.90
N ASN A 107 25.95 0.79 -13.64
CA ASN A 107 27.01 1.71 -13.24
C ASN A 107 26.83 3.15 -13.75
N ALA A 108 25.60 3.54 -14.11
CA ALA A 108 25.20 4.91 -14.47
C ALA A 108 24.83 5.68 -13.19
N LEU A 109 25.86 6.00 -12.38
CA LEU A 109 25.69 6.43 -10.99
C LEU A 109 24.95 7.77 -10.87
N THR A 110 25.25 8.71 -11.77
CA THR A 110 24.61 10.04 -11.81
C THR A 110 23.11 9.93 -12.09
N ASP A 111 22.73 9.09 -13.06
CA ASP A 111 21.32 8.85 -13.38
C ASP A 111 20.63 8.15 -12.22
N GLY A 112 21.30 7.20 -11.57
CA GLY A 112 20.80 6.55 -10.37
C GLY A 112 20.51 7.53 -9.23
N VAL A 113 21.39 8.48 -8.93
CA VAL A 113 21.19 9.53 -7.91
C VAL A 113 20.01 10.44 -8.28
N LYS A 114 19.87 10.79 -9.57
CA LYS A 114 18.74 11.58 -10.07
C LYS A 114 17.42 10.85 -9.82
N GLU A 115 17.33 9.59 -10.22
CA GLU A 115 16.11 8.78 -10.06
C GLU A 115 15.74 8.55 -8.58
N TYR A 116 16.72 8.30 -7.70
CA TYR A 116 16.46 8.28 -6.25
C TYR A 116 15.89 9.60 -5.74
N SER A 117 16.34 10.72 -6.28
CA SER A 117 15.83 12.04 -5.89
C SER A 117 14.38 12.24 -6.32
N MET A 118 14.04 11.84 -7.55
CA MET A 118 12.66 11.85 -8.05
C MET A 118 11.74 10.95 -7.21
N ALA A 119 12.23 9.76 -6.84
CA ALA A 119 11.48 8.86 -5.95
C ALA A 119 11.22 9.49 -4.57
N LEU A 120 12.19 10.21 -4.00
CA LEU A 120 12.08 10.88 -2.70
C LEU A 120 11.07 12.03 -2.68
N GLU A 121 10.80 12.66 -3.84
CA GLU A 121 9.79 13.72 -3.98
C GLU A 121 8.37 13.16 -3.91
N THR A 122 8.18 11.93 -4.37
CA THR A 122 6.85 11.32 -4.53
C THR A 122 6.49 10.32 -3.43
N ILE A 123 7.47 9.58 -2.91
CA ILE A 123 7.25 8.61 -1.82
C ILE A 123 7.17 9.36 -0.49
N THR A 124 6.05 9.22 0.21
CA THR A 124 5.76 9.98 1.43
C THR A 124 5.95 9.18 2.72
N ASP A 125 5.90 7.86 2.65
CA ASP A 125 6.05 7.01 3.84
C ASP A 125 7.51 6.97 4.33
N GLN A 126 7.68 7.10 5.64
CA GLN A 126 8.99 7.32 6.26
C GLN A 126 9.94 6.12 6.13
N PRO A 127 9.51 4.86 6.29
CA PRO A 127 10.39 3.70 6.11
C PRO A 127 10.98 3.61 4.71
N ASN A 128 10.16 3.84 3.66
CA ASN A 128 10.65 3.82 2.29
C ASN A 128 11.53 5.04 1.98
N LYS A 129 11.22 6.22 2.54
CA LYS A 129 12.12 7.38 2.45
C LYS A 129 13.48 7.10 3.06
N SER A 130 13.53 6.51 4.24
CA SER A 130 14.79 6.16 4.91
C SER A 130 15.61 5.17 4.08
N LYS A 131 14.93 4.20 3.46
CA LYS A 131 15.57 3.23 2.57
C LYS A 131 16.11 3.88 1.29
N LEU A 132 15.34 4.77 0.66
CA LEU A 132 15.77 5.52 -0.52
C LEU A 132 16.98 6.40 -0.23
N LEU A 133 16.95 7.13 0.90
CA LEU A 133 18.08 7.95 1.36
C LEU A 133 19.32 7.10 1.61
N TYR A 134 19.16 5.93 2.23
CA TYR A 134 20.27 4.99 2.43
C TYR A 134 20.85 4.49 1.11
N GLU A 135 20.02 4.04 0.17
CA GLU A 135 20.46 3.55 -1.14
C GLU A 135 21.14 4.70 -1.95
N ARG A 136 20.60 5.92 -1.90
CA ARG A 136 21.22 7.10 -2.53
C ARG A 136 22.55 7.47 -1.86
N ALA A 137 22.65 7.39 -0.53
CA ALA A 137 23.89 7.62 0.20
C ALA A 137 25.00 6.67 -0.25
N LEU A 138 24.70 5.37 -0.38
CA LEU A 138 25.68 4.39 -0.88
C LEU A 138 26.16 4.72 -2.30
N LEU A 139 25.26 5.21 -3.14
CA LEU A 139 25.60 5.58 -4.51
C LEU A 139 26.48 6.82 -4.57
N ARG A 140 26.15 7.86 -3.78
CA ARG A 140 26.96 9.08 -3.62
C ARG A 140 28.36 8.81 -3.06
N ASP A 141 28.45 7.91 -2.08
CA ASP A 141 29.73 7.47 -1.55
C ASP A 141 30.61 6.82 -2.63
N LYS A 142 30.01 5.96 -3.46
CA LYS A 142 30.70 5.35 -4.61
C LYS A 142 31.16 6.38 -5.65
N MET A 143 30.47 7.52 -5.76
CA MET A 143 30.85 8.65 -6.62
C MET A 143 31.91 9.56 -6.00
N GLY A 144 32.29 9.35 -4.74
CA GLY A 144 33.18 10.22 -3.99
C GLY A 144 32.50 11.45 -3.37
N GLU A 145 31.18 11.57 -3.47
CA GLU A 145 30.37 12.66 -2.92
C GLU A 145 30.11 12.47 -1.41
N ARG A 146 31.19 12.35 -0.64
CA ARG A 146 31.16 11.90 0.76
C ARG A 146 30.30 12.79 1.67
N SER A 147 30.32 14.11 1.47
CA SER A 147 29.51 15.04 2.27
C SER A 147 28.01 14.79 2.06
N ALA A 148 27.57 14.77 0.80
CA ALA A 148 26.18 14.53 0.44
C ALA A 148 25.72 13.11 0.85
N ALA A 149 26.61 12.12 0.80
CA ALA A 149 26.34 10.76 1.28
C ALA A 149 26.11 10.74 2.79
N LEU A 150 26.92 11.49 3.57
CA LEU A 150 26.76 11.61 5.02
C LEU A 150 25.45 12.30 5.41
N ASP A 151 25.02 13.31 4.65
CA ASP A 151 23.75 13.98 4.90
C ASP A 151 22.56 13.05 4.64
N ASP A 152 22.59 12.31 3.55
CA ASP A 152 21.54 11.32 3.23
C ASP A 152 21.45 10.23 4.32
N ILE A 153 22.60 9.68 4.78
CA ILE A 153 22.56 8.60 5.78
C ILE A 153 22.14 9.09 7.16
N ARG A 154 22.41 10.34 7.52
CA ARG A 154 21.90 10.98 8.74
C ARG A 154 20.39 11.12 8.69
N LEU A 155 19.85 11.60 7.55
CA LEU A 155 18.42 11.70 7.33
C LEU A 155 17.76 10.30 7.35
N ALA A 156 18.39 9.31 6.71
CA ALA A 156 17.90 7.93 6.74
C ALA A 156 17.83 7.38 8.17
N SER A 157 18.87 7.61 8.98
CA SER A 157 18.91 7.14 10.38
C SER A 157 17.93 7.85 11.28
N SER A 158 17.64 9.12 11.02
CA SER A 158 16.61 9.87 11.74
C SER A 158 15.20 9.37 11.43
N GLY A 159 14.96 8.91 10.21
CA GLY A 159 13.67 8.37 9.79
C GLY A 159 13.44 6.90 10.15
N ASP A 160 14.52 6.12 10.32
CA ASP A 160 14.46 4.72 10.76
C ASP A 160 15.65 4.40 11.67
N PRO A 161 15.61 4.85 12.94
CA PRO A 161 16.70 4.64 13.89
C PRO A 161 16.83 3.17 14.33
N SER A 162 15.84 2.33 14.06
CA SER A 162 15.89 0.90 14.36
C SER A 162 16.63 0.07 13.30
N ASN A 163 16.89 0.65 12.15
CA ASN A 163 17.52 -0.05 11.03
C ASN A 163 19.02 -0.26 11.27
N HIS A 164 19.36 -1.48 11.62
CA HIS A 164 20.73 -1.85 11.94
C HIS A 164 21.73 -1.56 10.80
N HIS A 165 21.34 -1.74 9.55
CA HIS A 165 22.22 -1.49 8.40
C HIS A 165 22.53 0.01 8.24
N ILE A 166 21.51 0.86 8.36
CA ILE A 166 21.66 2.32 8.29
C ILE A 166 22.56 2.79 9.44
N MET A 167 22.27 2.38 10.67
CA MET A 167 23.04 2.78 11.84
C MET A 167 24.49 2.29 11.79
N LYS A 168 24.72 1.06 11.36
CA LYS A 168 26.08 0.51 11.20
C LYS A 168 26.88 1.32 10.18
N THR A 169 26.28 1.67 9.04
CA THR A 169 26.95 2.45 7.99
C THR A 169 27.24 3.87 8.47
N LEU A 170 26.28 4.53 9.15
CA LEU A 170 26.47 5.86 9.71
C LEU A 170 27.65 5.90 10.69
N ASN A 171 27.68 4.95 11.64
CA ASN A 171 28.75 4.87 12.64
C ASN A 171 30.13 4.64 11.99
N ALA A 172 30.20 3.75 10.99
CA ALA A 172 31.44 3.48 10.25
C ALA A 172 31.94 4.73 9.52
N TRP A 173 31.04 5.47 8.88
CA TRP A 173 31.38 6.67 8.14
C TRP A 173 31.77 7.85 9.04
N GLN A 174 31.11 8.03 10.17
CA GLN A 174 31.49 9.04 11.18
C GLN A 174 32.86 8.75 11.79
N GLY A 175 33.15 7.48 12.07
CA GLY A 175 34.46 7.05 12.57
C GLY A 175 35.63 7.36 11.59
N GLN A 176 35.39 7.21 10.30
CA GLN A 176 36.40 7.55 9.25
C GLN A 176 36.66 9.05 9.18
N VAL A 177 35.63 9.90 9.29
CA VAL A 177 35.79 11.37 9.29
C VAL A 177 36.59 11.83 10.49
N ILE A 178 36.34 11.27 11.68
CA ILE A 178 37.14 11.60 12.89
C ILE A 178 38.62 11.16 12.73
N ALA A 179 38.85 10.02 12.09
CA ALA A 179 40.21 9.52 11.85
C ALA A 179 41.00 10.39 10.85
N THR A 180 40.34 10.89 9.79
CA THR A 180 40.95 11.80 8.80
C THR A 180 41.31 13.15 9.40
N HIS A 181 40.41 13.75 10.19
CA HIS A 181 40.70 15.00 10.90
C HIS A 181 41.87 14.86 11.89
N LYS A 182 41.97 13.75 12.63
CA LYS A 182 43.13 13.47 13.51
C LYS A 182 44.43 13.28 12.77
N GLN A 183 44.41 12.87 11.49
CA GLN A 183 45.62 12.76 10.66
C GLN A 183 46.01 14.10 10.06
N GLU A 184 45.07 14.97 9.73
CA GLU A 184 45.35 16.33 9.22
C GLU A 184 45.92 17.24 10.30
N GLU A 185 45.45 17.12 11.56
CA GLU A 185 46.03 17.85 12.70
C GLU A 185 47.49 17.42 13.08
N LYS A 186 47.96 16.26 12.58
CA LYS A 186 49.32 15.75 12.82
C LYS A 186 50.33 16.10 11.73
N LYS A 187 49.95 16.80 10.65
CA LYS A 187 50.90 17.31 9.67
C LYS A 187 51.51 18.63 10.17
N PRO A 188 52.86 18.73 10.29
CA PRO A 188 53.51 19.98 10.72
C PRO A 188 53.27 21.07 9.67
N ALA A 189 52.95 22.27 10.14
CA ALA A 189 52.80 23.47 9.32
C ALA A 189 54.11 23.77 8.58
N VAL A 190 54.05 23.69 7.27
CA VAL A 190 55.13 24.23 6.43
C VAL A 190 54.89 25.73 6.30
N THR A 191 55.71 26.49 6.98
CA THR A 191 55.84 27.93 6.85
C THR A 191 56.50 28.26 5.52
N GLU A 192 55.76 28.86 4.60
CA GLU A 192 56.36 29.67 3.55
C GLU A 192 55.68 31.03 3.47
N GLY A 193 56.52 32.03 3.48
CA GLY A 193 56.18 33.41 3.65
C GLY A 193 55.86 34.16 2.39
N ARG A 194 55.03 35.16 2.62
CA ARG A 194 55.09 36.51 2.08
C ARG A 194 55.10 36.72 0.55
N SER A 195 54.00 37.26 0.04
CA SER A 195 54.08 38.53 -0.68
C SER A 195 52.71 39.17 -0.87
N LEU A 196 52.64 40.40 -0.47
CA LEU A 196 51.52 41.37 -0.66
C LEU A 196 51.44 41.86 -2.10
N SER A 197 50.28 41.95 -2.68
CA SER A 197 49.94 43.06 -3.58
C SER A 197 48.44 43.39 -3.51
N LYS A 198 48.20 44.66 -3.30
CA LYS A 198 46.93 45.37 -3.29
C LYS A 198 46.39 45.58 -4.71
N ASN A 199 45.08 45.63 -4.82
CA ASN A 199 44.22 46.55 -5.56
C ASN A 199 43.08 45.78 -6.20
N GLU A 200 41.87 46.19 -6.33
CA GLU A 200 41.09 47.43 -6.08
C GLU A 200 39.62 47.07 -6.29
N LYS A 201 38.75 47.90 -5.77
CA LYS A 201 37.31 47.89 -5.79
C LYS A 201 36.67 47.91 -7.19
N SER A 202 35.56 47.22 -7.38
CA SER A 202 34.39 47.85 -7.99
C SER A 202 33.12 47.02 -7.80
N ASN A 203 32.17 47.66 -7.15
CA ASN A 203 30.74 47.30 -7.14
C ASN A 203 30.07 47.85 -8.39
N PRO A 204 29.04 47.26 -8.93
CA PRO A 204 27.89 48.10 -9.26
C PRO A 204 26.53 47.53 -8.78
N LYS A 205 25.70 48.51 -8.58
CA LYS A 205 24.36 48.61 -8.03
C LYS A 205 23.27 47.91 -8.88
N PRO A 206 22.08 47.76 -8.30
CA PRO A 206 20.93 47.05 -8.89
C PRO A 206 20.04 47.93 -9.77
N ILE A 207 19.34 47.27 -10.68
CA ILE A 207 18.29 47.93 -11.47
C ILE A 207 16.97 47.22 -11.20
N SER A 208 15.99 48.00 -10.77
CA SER A 208 14.58 47.66 -10.54
C SER A 208 13.73 48.09 -11.73
N PRO A 209 12.41 47.80 -11.74
CA PRO A 209 11.65 47.38 -12.90
C PRO A 209 10.86 48.49 -13.58
N SER A 210 10.36 48.21 -14.76
CA SER A 210 9.30 49.07 -15.36
C SER A 210 8.11 48.23 -15.82
N SER A 211 6.98 48.71 -15.38
CA SER A 211 5.59 48.42 -15.75
C SER A 211 5.26 48.98 -17.14
N ASP A 212 4.25 48.38 -17.76
CA ASP A 212 3.12 48.97 -18.48
C ASP A 212 2.52 47.94 -19.42
N ASN A 213 1.29 47.60 -19.31
CA ASN A 213 -0.05 48.18 -19.34
C ASN A 213 -0.75 47.92 -20.69
N THR A 214 -2.00 47.52 -20.56
CA THR A 214 -3.17 47.69 -21.46
C THR A 214 -3.41 46.79 -22.65
N GLY A 215 -4.66 46.30 -22.69
CA GLY A 215 -5.38 45.98 -23.90
C GLY A 215 -6.58 45.04 -23.76
N SER A 216 -7.70 45.61 -23.36
CA SER A 216 -9.05 45.01 -23.38
C SER A 216 -9.56 44.74 -24.78
N ALA A 217 -10.29 43.64 -25.01
CA ALA A 217 -11.40 43.61 -25.99
C ALA A 217 -12.39 42.47 -25.69
N LEU A 218 -13.59 42.89 -25.34
CA LEU A 218 -14.83 42.10 -25.34
C LEU A 218 -15.27 41.77 -26.78
N VAL A 219 -15.73 40.57 -27.02
CA VAL A 219 -16.78 40.33 -28.06
C VAL A 219 -17.77 39.31 -27.52
N LYS A 220 -19.02 39.76 -27.41
CA LYS A 220 -20.25 38.95 -27.25
C LYS A 220 -20.62 38.33 -28.58
N SER A 221 -21.17 37.10 -28.57
CA SER A 221 -22.38 36.81 -29.38
C SER A 221 -23.08 35.55 -28.84
N GLU A 222 -24.35 35.75 -28.50
CA GLU A 222 -25.38 34.77 -28.23
C GLU A 222 -25.70 33.95 -29.49
N GLN A 223 -25.96 32.65 -29.29
CA GLN A 223 -26.97 31.93 -30.06
C GLN A 223 -27.61 30.82 -29.20
N ALA A 224 -28.92 30.78 -29.15
CA ALA A 224 -29.78 29.90 -28.39
C ALA A 224 -29.87 28.48 -29.01
N PRO A 225 -30.22 27.45 -28.23
CA PRO A 225 -30.11 26.05 -28.63
C PRO A 225 -31.35 25.54 -29.35
N ALA A 226 -31.12 24.68 -30.33
CA ALA A 226 -32.15 23.89 -31.02
C ALA A 226 -32.65 22.75 -30.12
N LEU A 227 -33.95 22.51 -30.19
CA LEU A 227 -34.73 21.46 -29.53
C LEU A 227 -34.19 20.06 -29.85
N VAL A 228 -33.82 19.29 -28.85
CA VAL A 228 -33.44 17.88 -28.94
C VAL A 228 -34.76 17.04 -28.75
N PRO A 229 -35.02 16.03 -29.59
CA PRO A 229 -36.16 15.14 -29.42
C PRO A 229 -36.02 14.24 -28.17
N PRO A 230 -37.12 13.70 -27.62
CA PRO A 230 -37.07 12.95 -26.37
C PRO A 230 -36.28 11.65 -26.51
N VAL A 231 -35.26 11.51 -25.68
CA VAL A 231 -34.47 10.31 -25.56
C VAL A 231 -35.28 9.21 -24.92
N THR A 232 -35.52 8.13 -25.64
CA THR A 232 -35.97 6.86 -25.08
C THR A 232 -35.03 6.43 -23.94
N PRO A 233 -35.56 5.85 -22.84
CA PRO A 233 -34.69 5.43 -21.73
C PRO A 233 -33.71 4.38 -22.24
N ALA A 234 -32.42 4.74 -22.20
CA ALA A 234 -31.34 3.82 -22.51
C ALA A 234 -31.41 2.62 -21.54
N LYS A 235 -31.33 1.41 -22.09
CA LYS A 235 -31.05 0.20 -21.32
C LYS A 235 -29.94 0.51 -20.35
N SER A 236 -30.13 0.15 -19.07
CA SER A 236 -29.11 0.27 -18.02
C SER A 236 -27.77 -0.24 -18.58
N VAL A 237 -26.79 0.64 -18.69
CA VAL A 237 -25.41 0.26 -19.01
C VAL A 237 -24.99 -0.61 -17.84
N GLU A 238 -24.89 -1.92 -18.07
CA GLU A 238 -24.37 -2.85 -17.07
C GLU A 238 -22.96 -2.35 -16.68
N ASN A 239 -22.77 -2.17 -15.37
CA ASN A 239 -21.49 -1.70 -14.85
C ASN A 239 -20.41 -2.76 -15.16
N PRO A 240 -19.41 -2.48 -16.01
CA PRO A 240 -18.43 -3.47 -16.44
C PRO A 240 -17.66 -4.09 -15.26
N ILE A 241 -17.47 -3.33 -14.18
CA ILE A 241 -16.84 -3.84 -12.95
C ILE A 241 -17.75 -4.89 -12.28
N ALA A 242 -19.06 -4.65 -12.21
CA ALA A 242 -20.00 -5.60 -11.62
C ALA A 242 -20.04 -6.93 -12.40
N GLU A 243 -19.94 -6.86 -13.72
CA GLU A 243 -19.88 -8.06 -14.57
C GLU A 243 -18.61 -8.89 -14.35
N MET A 244 -17.46 -8.26 -14.19
CA MET A 244 -16.19 -8.95 -13.89
C MET A 244 -16.24 -9.76 -12.59
N PHE A 245 -17.00 -9.33 -11.59
CA PHE A 245 -17.08 -9.97 -10.26
C PHE A 245 -18.40 -10.68 -10.00
N LYS A 246 -19.26 -10.88 -11.00
CA LYS A 246 -20.59 -11.50 -10.83
C LYS A 246 -20.56 -12.92 -10.26
N ASN A 247 -19.50 -13.67 -10.54
CA ASN A 247 -19.30 -15.04 -10.06
C ASN A 247 -18.53 -15.13 -8.75
N GLU A 248 -18.08 -14.00 -8.21
CA GLU A 248 -17.28 -13.97 -6.99
C GLU A 248 -18.12 -14.40 -5.79
N LYS A 249 -17.58 -15.36 -5.03
CA LYS A 249 -18.15 -15.83 -3.76
C LYS A 249 -17.46 -15.12 -2.61
N ARG A 250 -18.24 -14.46 -1.79
CA ARG A 250 -17.77 -13.63 -0.67
C ARG A 250 -18.22 -14.23 0.65
N TYR A 251 -17.28 -14.64 1.47
CA TYR A 251 -17.54 -15.14 2.82
C TYR A 251 -16.91 -14.25 3.85
N ALA A 252 -17.63 -13.96 4.94
CA ALA A 252 -17.10 -13.16 6.02
C ALA A 252 -17.34 -13.82 7.37
N LEU A 253 -16.35 -13.71 8.26
CA LEU A 253 -16.50 -13.93 9.69
C LEU A 253 -16.35 -12.60 10.41
N VAL A 254 -17.36 -12.23 11.18
CA VAL A 254 -17.40 -10.99 11.97
C VAL A 254 -17.55 -11.34 13.43
N ILE A 255 -16.58 -10.94 14.25
CA ILE A 255 -16.58 -11.17 15.70
C ILE A 255 -16.55 -9.82 16.42
N GLY A 256 -17.45 -9.63 17.40
CA GLY A 256 -17.46 -8.47 18.28
C GLY A 256 -17.50 -8.88 19.74
N ASN A 257 -16.43 -8.63 20.48
CA ASN A 257 -16.31 -8.93 21.90
C ASN A 257 -16.33 -7.63 22.72
N SER A 258 -17.33 -7.50 23.60
CA SER A 258 -17.59 -6.32 24.42
C SER A 258 -17.67 -6.65 25.91
N LYS A 259 -18.37 -7.76 26.27
CA LYS A 259 -18.76 -8.11 27.64
C LYS A 259 -17.74 -9.03 28.29
N TYR A 260 -16.53 -8.51 28.48
CA TYR A 260 -15.46 -9.26 29.13
C TYR A 260 -15.71 -9.50 30.61
N LYS A 261 -15.37 -10.69 31.12
CA LYS A 261 -15.58 -11.06 32.51
C LYS A 261 -14.45 -10.65 33.45
N HIS A 262 -13.22 -10.57 32.92
CA HIS A 262 -12.00 -10.39 33.74
C HIS A 262 -11.21 -9.13 33.39
N VAL A 263 -11.63 -8.37 32.39
CA VAL A 263 -11.06 -7.08 31.98
C VAL A 263 -12.16 -6.08 31.73
N SER A 264 -11.82 -4.81 31.55
CA SER A 264 -12.79 -3.75 31.29
C SER A 264 -13.63 -4.05 30.03
N PRO A 265 -14.97 -3.95 30.12
CA PRO A 265 -15.81 -4.10 28.95
C PRO A 265 -15.57 -2.97 27.95
N LEU A 266 -15.85 -3.23 26.67
CA LEU A 266 -15.80 -2.25 25.61
C LEU A 266 -17.20 -1.78 25.24
N VAL A 267 -17.34 -0.50 24.89
CA VAL A 267 -18.67 0.10 24.65
C VAL A 267 -19.16 -0.21 23.23
N ASN A 268 -18.28 -0.14 22.23
CA ASN A 268 -18.68 -0.08 20.82
C ASN A 268 -18.49 -1.39 20.06
N SER A 269 -17.65 -2.33 20.50
CA SER A 269 -17.26 -3.52 19.73
C SER A 269 -18.45 -4.41 19.29
N GLU A 270 -19.50 -4.51 20.10
CA GLU A 270 -20.72 -5.23 19.74
C GLU A 270 -21.51 -4.50 18.61
N ASN A 271 -21.62 -3.17 18.70
CA ASN A 271 -22.25 -2.36 17.68
C ASN A 271 -21.44 -2.38 16.37
N ASP A 272 -20.13 -2.26 16.47
CA ASP A 272 -19.20 -2.30 15.32
C ASP A 272 -19.35 -3.60 14.54
N ALA A 273 -19.35 -4.73 15.22
CA ALA A 273 -19.54 -6.04 14.61
C ALA A 273 -20.95 -6.20 14.01
N ASN A 274 -22.00 -5.68 14.65
CA ASN A 274 -23.35 -5.74 14.13
C ASN A 274 -23.52 -4.91 12.84
N ASP A 275 -22.99 -3.69 12.84
CA ASP A 275 -23.10 -2.77 11.71
C ASP A 275 -22.18 -3.20 10.56
N MET A 276 -20.98 -3.72 10.85
CA MET A 276 -20.09 -4.32 9.86
C MET A 276 -20.72 -5.55 9.20
N ALA A 277 -21.31 -6.47 9.98
CA ALA A 277 -21.99 -7.62 9.43
C ALA A 277 -23.17 -7.23 8.52
N ALA A 278 -23.90 -6.17 8.87
CA ALA A 278 -24.99 -5.65 8.04
C ALA A 278 -24.45 -5.05 6.73
N GLU A 279 -23.36 -4.30 6.76
CA GLU A 279 -22.78 -3.69 5.55
C GLU A 279 -22.11 -4.73 4.64
N LEU A 280 -21.44 -5.73 5.21
CA LEU A 280 -20.87 -6.83 4.43
C LEU A 280 -21.95 -7.64 3.71
N LYS A 281 -23.12 -7.87 4.34
CA LYS A 281 -24.27 -8.48 3.66
C LYS A 281 -24.75 -7.65 2.46
N ARG A 282 -24.77 -6.30 2.59
CA ARG A 282 -25.09 -5.40 1.46
C ARG A 282 -24.03 -5.42 0.36
N SER A 283 -22.80 -5.81 0.71
CA SER A 283 -21.67 -6.01 -0.20
C SER A 283 -21.56 -7.44 -0.72
N ASN A 284 -22.68 -8.20 -0.69
CA ASN A 284 -22.83 -9.59 -1.17
C ASN A 284 -21.98 -10.63 -0.43
N PHE A 285 -21.61 -10.39 0.83
CA PHE A 285 -20.98 -11.41 1.65
C PHE A 285 -22.00 -12.32 2.33
N GLU A 286 -21.72 -13.60 2.32
CA GLU A 286 -22.33 -14.53 3.27
C GLU A 286 -21.59 -14.41 4.61
N VAL A 287 -22.29 -13.97 5.66
CA VAL A 287 -21.68 -13.54 6.92
C VAL A 287 -21.99 -14.52 8.06
N ILE A 288 -20.96 -15.06 8.67
CA ILE A 288 -20.99 -15.68 9.99
C ILE A 288 -20.71 -14.58 11.00
N LYS A 289 -21.64 -14.37 11.95
CA LYS A 289 -21.49 -13.34 12.99
C LYS A 289 -21.48 -13.97 14.37
N LEU A 290 -20.49 -13.60 15.21
CA LEU A 290 -20.39 -13.99 16.61
C LEU A 290 -20.25 -12.73 17.47
N ILE A 291 -21.08 -12.64 18.49
CA ILE A 291 -21.07 -11.56 19.48
C ILE A 291 -20.78 -12.13 20.85
N ASN A 292 -19.78 -11.55 21.56
CA ASN A 292 -19.37 -11.94 22.89
C ASN A 292 -18.98 -13.44 22.99
N GLY A 293 -18.14 -13.87 22.05
CA GLY A 293 -17.72 -15.26 21.96
C GLY A 293 -16.66 -15.64 23.01
N ASP A 294 -16.84 -16.81 23.61
CA ASP A 294 -15.76 -17.51 24.32
C ASP A 294 -14.76 -18.16 23.35
N TYR A 295 -13.69 -18.74 23.86
CA TYR A 295 -12.64 -19.35 23.05
C TYR A 295 -13.19 -20.45 22.11
N TYR A 296 -14.07 -21.30 22.61
CA TYR A 296 -14.62 -22.44 21.84
C TYR A 296 -15.58 -21.96 20.76
N GLN A 297 -16.43 -20.99 21.07
CA GLN A 297 -17.34 -20.36 20.11
C GLN A 297 -16.57 -19.64 19.00
N MET A 298 -15.50 -18.91 19.35
CA MET A 298 -14.64 -18.28 18.36
C MET A 298 -13.98 -19.32 17.45
N ARG A 299 -13.44 -20.40 18.04
CA ARG A 299 -12.83 -21.50 17.28
C ARG A 299 -13.82 -22.17 16.34
N ASP A 300 -15.05 -22.45 16.77
CA ASP A 300 -16.07 -23.12 15.96
C ASP A 300 -16.58 -22.18 14.85
N ALA A 301 -16.70 -20.89 15.11
CA ALA A 301 -16.99 -19.89 14.08
C ALA A 301 -15.88 -19.83 13.01
N PHE A 302 -14.60 -19.89 13.42
CA PHE A 302 -13.47 -19.99 12.52
C PHE A 302 -13.49 -21.26 11.69
N LYS A 303 -13.78 -22.40 12.29
CA LYS A 303 -13.90 -23.67 11.60
C LYS A 303 -14.96 -23.58 10.49
N SER A 304 -16.15 -23.12 10.83
CA SER A 304 -17.23 -22.94 9.86
C SER A 304 -16.89 -21.95 8.74
N PHE A 305 -16.17 -20.88 9.04
CA PHE A 305 -15.70 -19.92 8.05
C PHE A 305 -14.68 -20.55 7.10
N ASN A 306 -13.68 -21.27 7.64
CA ASN A 306 -12.66 -21.96 6.84
C ASN A 306 -13.24 -23.04 5.94
N GLU A 307 -14.25 -23.79 6.41
CA GLU A 307 -14.98 -24.78 5.59
C GLU A 307 -15.66 -24.11 4.39
N LYS A 308 -16.26 -22.91 4.57
CA LYS A 308 -16.84 -22.16 3.46
C LYS A 308 -15.78 -21.69 2.46
N LEU A 309 -14.66 -21.20 2.93
CA LEU A 309 -13.54 -20.79 2.07
C LEU A 309 -12.96 -21.98 1.28
N ALA A 310 -12.75 -23.11 1.94
CA ALA A 310 -12.19 -24.31 1.31
C ALA A 310 -13.12 -24.92 0.25
N ASN A 311 -14.44 -24.83 0.46
CA ASN A 311 -15.46 -25.32 -0.46
C ASN A 311 -15.86 -24.31 -1.54
N GLY A 312 -15.36 -23.07 -1.46
CA GLY A 312 -15.62 -22.04 -2.46
C GLY A 312 -14.89 -22.32 -3.77
N PRO A 313 -15.39 -21.78 -4.91
CA PRO A 313 -14.71 -21.94 -6.18
C PRO A 313 -13.32 -21.29 -6.14
N LYS A 314 -12.33 -22.07 -6.61
CA LYS A 314 -10.93 -21.63 -6.67
C LYS A 314 -10.83 -20.35 -7.49
N ASP A 315 -9.98 -19.41 -7.05
CA ASP A 315 -9.70 -18.14 -7.72
C ASP A 315 -10.90 -17.19 -7.88
N GLN A 316 -12.09 -17.54 -7.33
CA GLN A 316 -13.30 -16.71 -7.32
C GLN A 316 -13.83 -16.46 -5.90
N THR A 317 -13.14 -16.95 -4.89
CA THR A 317 -13.55 -16.81 -3.49
C THR A 317 -12.78 -15.67 -2.81
N VAL A 318 -13.50 -14.81 -2.09
CA VAL A 318 -12.96 -13.78 -1.21
C VAL A 318 -13.33 -14.10 0.23
N GLY A 319 -12.33 -14.21 1.09
CA GLY A 319 -12.51 -14.35 2.53
C GLY A 319 -12.27 -13.02 3.25
N LEU A 320 -13.19 -12.63 4.15
CA LEU A 320 -13.01 -11.47 5.00
C LEU A 320 -13.19 -11.86 6.47
N PHE A 321 -12.20 -11.52 7.28
CA PHE A 321 -12.30 -11.60 8.73
C PHE A 321 -12.28 -10.20 9.33
N TYR A 322 -13.28 -9.89 10.17
CA TYR A 322 -13.38 -8.67 10.94
C TYR A 322 -13.47 -9.00 12.43
N TYR A 323 -12.67 -8.33 13.23
CA TYR A 323 -12.70 -8.44 14.67
C TYR A 323 -12.74 -7.06 15.33
N ALA A 324 -13.69 -6.86 16.24
CA ALA A 324 -13.74 -5.73 17.15
C ALA A 324 -13.69 -6.24 18.61
N GLY A 325 -12.68 -5.80 19.39
CA GLY A 325 -12.49 -6.27 20.75
C GLY A 325 -11.08 -6.04 21.26
N HIS A 326 -10.78 -6.61 22.45
CA HIS A 326 -9.42 -6.58 22.98
C HIS A 326 -8.50 -7.49 22.19
N GLY A 327 -7.33 -6.96 21.82
CA GLY A 327 -6.23 -7.69 21.23
C GLY A 327 -4.96 -7.52 22.06
N ILE A 328 -4.13 -8.53 22.09
CA ILE A 328 -2.86 -8.52 22.82
C ILE A 328 -1.78 -9.16 21.94
N GLN A 329 -0.57 -8.63 22.03
CA GLN A 329 0.61 -9.22 21.41
C GLN A 329 1.42 -9.98 22.46
N ASN A 330 1.89 -11.15 22.09
CA ASN A 330 2.89 -11.89 22.87
C ASN A 330 3.90 -12.55 21.92
N GLU A 331 5.19 -12.29 22.11
CA GLU A 331 6.29 -12.85 21.30
C GLU A 331 6.09 -12.69 19.77
N GLY A 332 5.57 -11.55 19.33
CA GLY A 332 5.34 -11.26 17.91
C GLY A 332 4.08 -11.90 17.30
N GLU A 333 3.34 -12.72 18.06
CA GLU A 333 2.03 -13.24 17.69
C GLU A 333 0.93 -12.32 18.22
N ASN A 334 -0.09 -12.05 17.44
CA ASN A 334 -1.28 -11.34 17.85
C ASN A 334 -2.33 -12.33 18.35
N TYR A 335 -2.98 -11.98 19.44
CA TYR A 335 -4.04 -12.78 20.06
C TYR A 335 -5.32 -11.97 20.19
N LEU A 336 -6.45 -12.59 19.82
CA LEU A 336 -7.79 -12.06 20.06
C LEU A 336 -8.28 -12.59 21.41
N VAL A 337 -8.80 -11.69 22.22
CA VAL A 337 -9.20 -12.03 23.59
C VAL A 337 -10.66 -12.49 23.63
N PRO A 338 -10.98 -13.74 23.99
CA PRO A 338 -12.34 -14.20 24.25
C PRO A 338 -12.94 -13.51 25.49
N VAL A 339 -14.26 -13.39 25.55
CA VAL A 339 -14.91 -12.68 26.67
C VAL A 339 -14.69 -13.31 28.05
N GLU A 340 -14.33 -14.59 28.09
CA GLU A 340 -14.08 -15.35 29.33
C GLU A 340 -12.59 -15.48 29.69
N ALA A 341 -11.69 -14.97 28.88
CA ALA A 341 -10.26 -15.10 29.10
C ALA A 341 -9.86 -14.45 30.41
N ASN A 342 -9.30 -15.27 31.31
CA ASN A 342 -8.71 -14.82 32.56
C ASN A 342 -7.18 -14.91 32.42
N ILE A 343 -6.56 -13.78 32.17
CA ILE A 343 -5.12 -13.67 31.94
C ILE A 343 -4.48 -13.01 33.16
N GLN A 344 -3.73 -13.78 33.91
CA GLN A 344 -3.00 -13.30 35.08
C GLN A 344 -1.49 -13.24 34.84
N PHE A 345 -0.99 -14.08 33.92
CA PHE A 345 0.41 -14.17 33.52
C PHE A 345 0.52 -14.20 31.99
N GLU A 346 1.68 -13.84 31.48
CA GLU A 346 1.95 -13.88 30.02
C GLU A 346 1.74 -15.27 29.42
N ASP A 347 2.07 -16.33 30.16
CA ASP A 347 1.86 -17.72 29.78
C ASP A 347 0.38 -18.12 29.62
N ASP A 348 -0.55 -17.35 30.15
CA ASP A 348 -1.98 -17.60 29.98
C ASP A 348 -2.48 -17.18 28.57
N ILE A 349 -1.80 -16.21 27.95
CA ILE A 349 -2.21 -15.67 26.64
C ILE A 349 -2.32 -16.77 25.59
N PRO A 350 -1.28 -17.58 25.30
CA PRO A 350 -1.37 -18.61 24.26
C PRO A 350 -2.33 -19.75 24.59
N ARG A 351 -2.74 -19.88 25.86
CA ARG A 351 -3.66 -20.93 26.32
C ARG A 351 -5.13 -20.52 26.26
N THR A 352 -5.41 -19.22 26.46
CA THR A 352 -6.78 -18.70 26.62
C THR A 352 -7.22 -17.79 25.50
N CYS A 353 -6.30 -17.30 24.65
CA CYS A 353 -6.58 -16.40 23.54
C CYS A 353 -6.36 -17.04 22.18
N MET A 354 -7.05 -16.51 21.17
CA MET A 354 -7.00 -17.01 19.78
C MET A 354 -5.82 -16.38 19.02
N PRO A 355 -4.79 -17.15 18.60
CA PRO A 355 -3.66 -16.60 17.83
C PRO A 355 -4.07 -16.28 16.40
N VAL A 356 -3.77 -15.05 15.97
CA VAL A 356 -4.18 -14.54 14.66
C VAL A 356 -3.34 -15.15 13.52
N GLN A 357 -2.02 -15.11 13.64
CA GLN A 357 -1.15 -15.57 12.56
C GLN A 357 -1.26 -17.09 12.36
N ARG A 358 -1.19 -17.85 13.45
CA ARG A 358 -1.18 -19.32 13.40
C ARG A 358 -2.52 -19.95 13.07
N ILE A 359 -3.64 -19.35 13.48
CA ILE A 359 -4.99 -19.91 13.26
C ILE A 359 -5.72 -19.15 12.17
N VAL A 360 -5.86 -17.82 12.27
CA VAL A 360 -6.68 -17.05 11.34
C VAL A 360 -6.01 -16.98 9.97
N MET A 361 -4.84 -16.36 9.90
CA MET A 361 -4.16 -16.13 8.64
C MET A 361 -3.72 -17.44 7.97
N ALA A 362 -3.10 -18.34 8.72
CA ALA A 362 -2.61 -19.61 8.15
C ALA A 362 -3.72 -20.46 7.51
N ASN A 363 -4.95 -20.43 8.05
CA ASN A 363 -6.07 -21.14 7.46
C ASN A 363 -6.67 -20.41 6.26
N MET A 364 -6.78 -19.08 6.33
CA MET A 364 -7.22 -18.28 5.18
C MET A 364 -6.25 -18.43 3.99
N GLU A 365 -4.94 -18.45 4.23
CA GLU A 365 -3.92 -18.64 3.18
C GLU A 365 -3.94 -20.07 2.56
N ARG A 366 -4.30 -21.08 3.35
CA ARG A 366 -4.47 -22.45 2.86
C ARG A 366 -5.75 -22.65 2.06
N SER A 367 -6.73 -21.77 2.24
CA SER A 367 -7.92 -21.79 1.40
C SER A 367 -7.55 -21.42 -0.03
N ASN A 368 -8.35 -21.85 -0.98
CA ASN A 368 -8.16 -21.51 -2.39
C ASN A 368 -8.74 -20.12 -2.73
N SER A 369 -8.78 -19.20 -1.76
CA SER A 369 -9.29 -17.85 -1.95
C SER A 369 -8.38 -17.05 -2.85
N ARG A 370 -8.95 -16.31 -3.80
CA ARG A 370 -8.21 -15.34 -4.60
C ARG A 370 -7.71 -14.17 -3.76
N MET A 371 -8.43 -13.87 -2.67
CA MET A 371 -8.09 -12.76 -1.77
C MET A 371 -8.55 -13.03 -0.34
N ASN A 372 -7.71 -12.67 0.61
CA ASN A 372 -8.00 -12.71 2.04
C ASN A 372 -7.92 -11.31 2.63
N ILE A 373 -8.99 -10.86 3.29
CA ILE A 373 -9.07 -9.55 3.92
C ILE A 373 -9.16 -9.76 5.43
N LEU A 374 -8.22 -9.19 6.17
CA LEU A 374 -8.18 -9.21 7.64
C LEU A 374 -8.32 -7.78 8.16
N ILE A 375 -9.33 -7.53 8.98
CA ILE A 375 -9.59 -6.22 9.57
C ILE A 375 -9.62 -6.37 11.09
N LEU A 376 -8.66 -5.75 11.78
CA LEU A 376 -8.52 -5.81 13.22
C LEU A 376 -8.83 -4.43 13.83
N ASP A 377 -10.05 -4.29 14.32
CA ASP A 377 -10.48 -3.15 15.15
C ASP A 377 -10.30 -3.53 16.63
N ALA A 378 -9.05 -3.66 17.00
CA ALA A 378 -8.65 -4.03 18.35
C ALA A 378 -7.78 -2.94 18.96
N CYS A 379 -8.09 -2.57 20.22
CA CYS A 379 -7.25 -1.69 20.98
C CYS A 379 -5.86 -2.30 21.18
N ARG A 380 -4.84 -1.48 21.00
CA ARG A 380 -3.44 -1.90 21.21
C ARG A 380 -2.95 -1.68 22.65
N ASN A 381 -3.84 -1.29 23.54
CA ASN A 381 -3.52 -1.22 24.96
C ASN A 381 -3.67 -2.61 25.58
N ASN A 382 -2.63 -3.04 26.28
CA ASN A 382 -2.74 -4.22 27.14
C ASN A 382 -3.80 -3.92 28.22
N PRO A 383 -4.97 -4.60 28.21
CA PRO A 383 -6.03 -4.33 29.18
C PRO A 383 -5.74 -4.94 30.56
N PHE A 384 -4.59 -5.60 30.72
CA PHE A 384 -4.22 -6.34 31.93
C PHE A 384 -3.32 -5.51 32.85
N PRO A 385 -3.30 -5.77 34.18
CA PRO A 385 -2.53 -5.00 35.14
C PRO A 385 -1.05 -4.90 34.84
N SER A 386 -0.42 -3.79 35.23
CA SER A 386 1.00 -3.50 35.09
C SER A 386 1.87 -4.57 35.76
N GLY A 387 2.36 -5.50 34.99
CA GLY A 387 3.21 -6.63 35.39
C GLY A 387 3.70 -7.43 34.20
N PHE A 388 3.07 -7.24 33.05
CA PHE A 388 3.45 -7.87 31.79
C PHE A 388 4.68 -7.14 31.20
N ARG A 389 5.75 -7.87 30.97
CA ARG A 389 7.00 -7.34 30.40
C ARG A 389 6.93 -7.09 28.88
N SER A 390 5.76 -7.25 28.26
CA SER A 390 5.56 -6.92 26.87
C SER A 390 5.81 -5.42 26.66
N THR A 391 7.04 -5.09 26.26
CA THR A 391 7.52 -3.72 25.99
C THR A 391 6.97 -3.15 24.69
N ASP A 392 6.31 -3.97 23.88
CA ASP A 392 5.77 -3.56 22.59
C ASP A 392 4.29 -3.20 22.73
N ALA A 393 4.00 -1.92 22.82
CA ALA A 393 2.62 -1.43 22.80
C ALA A 393 1.99 -1.75 21.43
N GLY A 394 0.91 -2.55 21.44
CA GLY A 394 0.10 -2.76 20.26
C GLY A 394 0.17 -4.14 19.63
N LEU A 395 -0.62 -4.35 18.54
CA LEU A 395 -0.56 -5.57 17.75
C LEU A 395 0.70 -5.57 16.86
N ALA A 396 1.33 -6.74 16.71
CA ALA A 396 2.45 -6.94 15.80
C ALA A 396 2.00 -6.84 14.33
N GLU A 397 2.88 -6.37 13.48
CA GLU A 397 2.68 -6.44 12.03
C GLU A 397 2.69 -7.90 11.57
N ILE A 398 1.62 -8.33 10.89
CA ILE A 398 1.54 -9.66 10.28
C ILE A 398 2.34 -9.63 8.98
N LYS A 399 3.49 -10.30 8.96
CA LYS A 399 4.38 -10.34 7.80
C LYS A 399 4.06 -11.52 6.88
N ARG A 400 4.16 -11.30 5.56
CA ARG A 400 4.13 -12.34 4.50
C ARG A 400 2.78 -13.03 4.24
N ALA A 401 1.67 -12.38 4.48
CA ALA A 401 0.36 -12.89 4.06
C ALA A 401 0.18 -12.75 2.53
N LYS A 402 0.51 -13.81 1.78
CA LYS A 402 0.37 -13.82 0.31
C LYS A 402 -1.10 -13.71 -0.10
N GLY A 403 -1.40 -12.79 -1.01
CA GLY A 403 -2.78 -12.56 -1.50
C GLY A 403 -3.71 -11.99 -0.43
N SER A 404 -3.15 -11.30 0.59
CA SER A 404 -3.93 -10.79 1.70
C SER A 404 -3.84 -9.26 1.81
N PHE A 405 -4.94 -8.67 2.26
CA PHE A 405 -5.04 -7.29 2.71
C PHE A 405 -5.30 -7.28 4.21
N ILE A 406 -4.43 -6.64 4.97
CA ILE A 406 -4.51 -6.61 6.43
C ILE A 406 -4.63 -5.17 6.89
N ALA A 407 -5.67 -4.87 7.66
CA ALA A 407 -5.94 -3.54 8.17
C ALA A 407 -6.08 -3.54 9.69
N TYR A 408 -5.56 -2.50 10.30
CA TYR A 408 -5.58 -2.26 11.74
C TYR A 408 -6.19 -0.88 12.03
N ALA A 409 -6.99 -0.80 13.07
CA ALA A 409 -7.57 0.47 13.52
C ALA A 409 -6.52 1.48 13.96
N THR A 410 -5.33 1.01 14.36
CA THR A 410 -4.22 1.87 14.77
C THR A 410 -2.88 1.40 14.22
N ALA A 411 -2.00 2.37 13.91
CA ALA A 411 -0.60 2.10 13.61
C ALA A 411 0.16 1.62 14.87
N PRO A 412 1.31 0.94 14.72
CA PRO A 412 2.16 0.58 15.84
C PRO A 412 2.45 1.77 16.75
N GLY A 413 2.24 1.61 18.08
CA GLY A 413 2.48 2.66 19.07
C GLY A 413 1.33 3.67 19.28
N TYR A 414 0.21 3.54 18.56
CA TYR A 414 -0.96 4.39 18.73
C TYR A 414 -2.12 3.66 19.42
N VAL A 415 -3.00 4.42 20.08
CA VAL A 415 -4.19 3.91 20.79
C VAL A 415 -5.42 4.17 19.92
N ALA A 416 -6.32 3.18 19.83
CA ALA A 416 -7.63 3.39 19.24
C ALA A 416 -8.50 4.21 20.19
N SER A 417 -9.26 5.15 19.64
CA SER A 417 -10.29 5.86 20.39
C SER A 417 -11.62 5.12 20.23
N ASP A 418 -12.29 4.82 21.32
CA ASP A 418 -13.63 4.22 21.30
C ASP A 418 -14.68 5.18 20.69
N GLY A 419 -14.38 6.47 20.53
CA GLY A 419 -15.32 7.47 20.04
C GLY A 419 -16.51 7.70 20.98
N ASP A 420 -17.21 8.84 20.80
CA ASP A 420 -18.41 9.18 21.59
C ASP A 420 -19.72 8.71 20.92
N GLY A 421 -19.61 7.97 19.82
CA GLY A 421 -20.73 7.54 18.97
C GLY A 421 -21.18 6.10 19.22
N ARG A 422 -22.10 5.64 18.37
CA ARG A 422 -22.57 4.24 18.33
C ARG A 422 -21.45 3.26 17.97
N ASN A 423 -20.55 3.68 17.11
CA ASN A 423 -19.41 2.91 16.62
C ASN A 423 -18.09 3.54 17.06
N GLY A 424 -17.06 2.75 17.15
CA GLY A 424 -15.69 3.23 17.24
C GLY A 424 -15.34 4.07 15.99
N LEU A 425 -14.48 5.08 16.16
CA LEU A 425 -14.14 6.03 15.09
C LEU A 425 -13.68 5.32 13.80
N TYR A 426 -12.84 4.31 13.94
CA TYR A 426 -12.33 3.53 12.81
C TYR A 426 -13.44 2.83 12.04
N THR A 427 -14.27 2.06 12.74
CA THR A 427 -15.38 1.32 12.13
C THR A 427 -16.44 2.27 11.55
N GLN A 428 -16.74 3.41 12.19
CA GLN A 428 -17.61 4.43 11.64
C GLN A 428 -17.14 4.90 10.25
N GLU A 429 -15.86 5.26 10.14
CA GLU A 429 -15.30 5.76 8.89
C GLU A 429 -15.17 4.65 7.84
N LEU A 430 -14.85 3.42 8.25
CA LEU A 430 -14.82 2.27 7.36
C LEU A 430 -16.20 1.98 6.77
N LEU A 431 -17.25 1.93 7.58
CA LEU A 431 -18.64 1.75 7.11
C LEU A 431 -19.07 2.86 6.15
N THR A 432 -18.56 4.07 6.35
CA THR A 432 -18.85 5.20 5.46
C THR A 432 -18.16 5.07 4.12
N ALA A 433 -16.90 4.68 4.13
CA ALA A 433 -16.10 4.51 2.91
C ALA A 433 -16.54 3.30 2.08
N MET A 434 -16.89 2.18 2.72
CA MET A 434 -17.39 0.96 2.04
C MET A 434 -18.67 1.18 1.22
N LYS A 435 -19.50 2.18 1.58
CA LYS A 435 -20.73 2.50 0.86
C LYS A 435 -20.49 3.23 -0.46
N LYS A 436 -19.30 3.73 -0.70
CA LYS A 436 -18.95 4.48 -1.91
C LYS A 436 -18.69 3.51 -3.07
N PRO A 437 -19.42 3.65 -4.20
CA PRO A 437 -19.21 2.77 -5.33
C PRO A 437 -17.91 3.08 -6.05
N GLY A 438 -17.31 2.05 -6.66
CA GLY A 438 -16.15 2.18 -7.54
C GLY A 438 -14.82 2.45 -6.85
N LEU A 439 -14.76 2.40 -5.50
CA LEU A 439 -13.48 2.48 -4.79
C LEU A 439 -12.85 1.11 -4.63
N THR A 440 -11.58 0.96 -5.01
CA THR A 440 -10.80 -0.24 -4.66
C THR A 440 -10.59 -0.32 -3.14
N ILE A 441 -10.29 -1.51 -2.63
CA ILE A 441 -10.04 -1.69 -1.20
C ILE A 441 -8.95 -0.74 -0.67
N GLU A 442 -7.87 -0.55 -1.40
CA GLU A 442 -6.81 0.39 -1.01
C GLU A 442 -7.32 1.84 -0.94
N GLN A 443 -8.17 2.23 -1.89
CA GLN A 443 -8.77 3.57 -1.88
C GLN A 443 -9.72 3.76 -0.70
N VAL A 444 -10.51 2.71 -0.36
CA VAL A 444 -11.37 2.70 0.83
C VAL A 444 -10.52 2.93 2.09
N PHE A 445 -9.47 2.14 2.30
CA PHE A 445 -8.65 2.26 3.50
C PHE A 445 -7.79 3.53 3.54
N LYS A 446 -7.37 4.04 2.39
CA LYS A 446 -6.73 5.37 2.31
C LYS A 446 -7.68 6.50 2.73
N GLU A 447 -8.94 6.42 2.36
CA GLU A 447 -9.95 7.38 2.78
C GLU A 447 -10.23 7.27 4.28
N VAL A 448 -10.40 6.04 4.80
CA VAL A 448 -10.54 5.78 6.24
C VAL A 448 -9.39 6.42 7.01
N ARG A 449 -8.15 6.18 6.61
CA ARG A 449 -6.97 6.74 7.26
C ARG A 449 -7.02 8.26 7.30
N LYS A 450 -7.33 8.89 6.18
CA LYS A 450 -7.45 10.36 6.09
C LYS A 450 -8.50 10.92 7.05
N ASN A 451 -9.65 10.27 7.13
CA ASN A 451 -10.76 10.74 7.96
C ASN A 451 -10.51 10.49 9.44
N VAL A 452 -10.02 9.29 9.80
CA VAL A 452 -9.69 8.95 11.20
C VAL A 452 -8.60 9.90 11.72
N LEU A 453 -7.55 10.16 10.95
CA LEU A 453 -6.49 11.08 11.33
C LEU A 453 -7.06 12.48 11.59
N LYS A 454 -7.89 13.00 10.67
CA LYS A 454 -8.52 14.31 10.81
C LYS A 454 -9.47 14.40 12.01
N LEU A 455 -10.35 13.40 12.20
CA LEU A 455 -11.37 13.41 13.23
C LEU A 455 -10.80 13.17 14.64
N SER A 456 -9.70 12.42 14.73
CA SER A 456 -9.01 12.20 16.00
C SER A 456 -8.07 13.36 16.40
N GLY A 457 -7.92 14.39 15.55
CA GLY A 457 -6.93 15.46 15.76
C GLY A 457 -5.50 14.91 15.82
N ASP A 458 -5.14 14.08 14.84
CA ASP A 458 -3.84 13.39 14.67
C ASP A 458 -3.47 12.40 15.79
N LYS A 459 -4.43 12.02 16.64
CA LYS A 459 -4.20 11.08 17.75
C LYS A 459 -4.30 9.62 17.36
N GLN A 460 -5.04 9.30 16.29
CA GLN A 460 -5.20 7.93 15.79
C GLN A 460 -4.84 7.89 14.31
N SER A 461 -3.86 7.06 13.95
CA SER A 461 -3.50 6.74 12.57
C SER A 461 -3.78 5.27 12.30
N THR A 462 -4.54 4.96 11.26
CA THR A 462 -4.80 3.58 10.86
C THR A 462 -3.63 3.03 10.05
N TRP A 463 -3.46 1.73 10.05
CA TRP A 463 -2.42 1.05 9.31
C TRP A 463 -3.00 -0.07 8.45
N ASP A 464 -2.49 -0.24 7.23
CA ASP A 464 -2.80 -1.39 6.39
C ASP A 464 -1.56 -1.88 5.65
N SER A 465 -1.55 -3.17 5.37
CA SER A 465 -0.55 -3.85 4.55
C SER A 465 -1.26 -4.64 3.47
N SER A 466 -0.88 -4.42 2.21
CA SER A 466 -1.48 -5.06 1.04
C SER A 466 -0.45 -5.89 0.30
N ASN A 467 -0.77 -7.17 0.09
CA ASN A 467 -0.06 -8.09 -0.80
C ASN A 467 -1.06 -8.80 -1.71
N ILE A 468 -2.14 -8.10 -2.06
CA ILE A 468 -3.18 -8.58 -2.96
C ILE A 468 -2.78 -8.40 -4.41
N ILE A 469 -3.34 -9.26 -5.24
CA ILE A 469 -3.19 -9.25 -6.67
C ILE A 469 -4.59 -9.04 -7.26
N GLY A 470 -4.73 -7.96 -8.02
CA GLY A 470 -6.02 -7.56 -8.56
C GLY A 470 -6.89 -6.77 -7.59
N ASP A 471 -7.87 -6.10 -8.15
CA ASP A 471 -8.73 -5.19 -7.41
C ASP A 471 -9.82 -5.93 -6.62
N PHE A 472 -10.25 -5.27 -5.56
CA PHE A 472 -11.46 -5.64 -4.84
C PHE A 472 -12.30 -4.40 -4.55
N TYR A 473 -13.60 -4.54 -4.73
CA TYR A 473 -14.59 -3.47 -4.51
C TYR A 473 -15.67 -3.96 -3.55
N PHE A 474 -15.92 -3.22 -2.48
CA PHE A 474 -17.08 -3.49 -1.61
C PHE A 474 -18.39 -3.20 -2.32
N LYS A 475 -18.40 -2.18 -3.17
CA LYS A 475 -19.56 -1.73 -3.92
C LYS A 475 -19.15 -1.31 -5.34
N PHE A 476 -19.90 -1.77 -6.33
CA PHE A 476 -19.72 -1.46 -7.75
C PHE A 476 -20.53 -0.23 -8.18
#